data_d5283627717f723d186378602fa55fed
#
_entry.id   d5283627717f723d186378602fa55fed
#
_cell.length_a   1.000
_cell.length_b   1.000
_cell.length_c   1.000
_cell.angle_alpha   90.00
_cell.angle_beta   90.00
_cell.angle_gamma   90.00
#
_symmetry.space_group_name_H-M   'P 1'
#
loop_
_entity.id
_entity.type
_entity.pdbx_description
1 polymer ?
#
loop_
_entity_poly.entity_id
_entity_poly.type
_entity_poly.pdbx_seq_one_letter_code
_entity_poly.pdbx_strand_id
1 'polypeptide(L)'
;THSASSAASDVYKRQGKNEGLIPAGFAALDKLRIEAGLILFGNEFDGQQDPFEAGIGFAVPLKTKEEDFIGKEVLKERKANPQKKLVGLELIGKEAAGHGDCVHVGRSQVGVITSGCLSTTLNKNIALCRIDTQYSSEGTEVEVGKIDGHQKRIAAKVVGFPHFDPKKTRVRS
;
A
#
# COMPACT_ATOMS: atom_id res chain seq x y z
N THR A 1 -10.29 34.55 -4.16
CA THR A 1 -9.78 34.25 -5.51
C THR A 1 -9.71 32.75 -5.67
N HIS A 2 -10.62 32.17 -6.44
CA HIS A 2 -10.53 30.78 -6.83
C HIS A 2 -9.24 30.59 -7.67
N SER A 3 -8.42 29.59 -7.32
CA SER A 3 -7.25 29.27 -8.12
C SER A 3 -7.68 28.81 -9.54
N ALA A 4 -6.82 29.01 -10.55
CA ALA A 4 -7.09 28.55 -11.91
C ALA A 4 -7.45 27.05 -11.96
N SER A 5 -6.87 26.25 -11.05
CA SER A 5 -7.16 24.82 -10.88
C SER A 5 -8.62 24.55 -10.46
N SER A 6 -9.20 25.35 -9.55
CA SER A 6 -10.60 25.16 -9.13
C SER A 6 -11.59 25.57 -10.24
N ALA A 7 -11.28 26.62 -11.01
CA ALA A 7 -12.10 27.02 -12.16
C ALA A 7 -12.13 25.93 -13.25
N ALA A 8 -10.96 25.31 -13.56
CA ALA A 8 -10.89 24.18 -14.49
C ALA A 8 -11.70 22.99 -14.01
N SER A 9 -11.59 22.63 -12.73
CA SER A 9 -12.40 21.55 -12.12
C SER A 9 -13.90 21.80 -12.24
N ASP A 10 -14.36 23.03 -12.06
CA ASP A 10 -15.78 23.38 -12.19
C ASP A 10 -16.26 23.27 -13.64
N VAL A 11 -15.43 23.61 -14.62
CA VAL A 11 -15.73 23.41 -16.03
C VAL A 11 -15.91 21.93 -16.36
N TYR A 12 -14.97 21.07 -15.94
CA TYR A 12 -15.05 19.63 -16.16
C TYR A 12 -16.27 18.99 -15.49
N LYS A 13 -16.60 19.39 -14.27
CA LYS A 13 -17.82 18.93 -13.57
C LYS A 13 -19.08 19.27 -14.35
N ARG A 14 -19.19 20.50 -14.90
CA ARG A 14 -20.35 20.92 -15.69
C ARG A 14 -20.46 20.14 -16.99
N GLN A 15 -19.33 19.99 -17.72
CA GLN A 15 -19.29 19.26 -18.99
C GLN A 15 -19.64 17.78 -18.80
N GLY A 16 -19.08 17.13 -17.77
CA GLY A 16 -19.30 15.71 -17.52
C GLY A 16 -20.64 15.37 -16.88
N LYS A 17 -21.41 16.35 -16.39
CA LYS A 17 -22.67 16.10 -15.69
C LYS A 17 -23.67 15.30 -16.53
N ASN A 18 -23.80 15.63 -17.81
CA ASN A 18 -24.71 14.97 -18.72
C ASN A 18 -24.20 13.58 -19.16
N GLU A 19 -22.91 13.32 -18.98
CA GLU A 19 -22.23 12.04 -19.24
C GLU A 19 -22.17 11.14 -18.00
N GLY A 20 -22.86 11.49 -16.91
CA GLY A 20 -22.91 10.69 -15.69
C GLY A 20 -21.68 10.87 -14.76
N LEU A 21 -20.88 11.93 -14.92
CA LEU A 21 -19.77 12.23 -14.04
C LEU A 21 -20.26 12.46 -12.62
N ILE A 22 -19.72 11.71 -11.67
CA ILE A 22 -20.00 11.84 -10.24
C ILE A 22 -18.70 12.24 -9.51
N PRO A 23 -18.70 13.32 -8.71
CA PRO A 23 -17.57 13.68 -7.89
C PRO A 23 -17.28 12.60 -6.84
N ALA A 24 -16.01 12.20 -6.71
CA ALA A 24 -15.55 11.28 -5.67
C ALA A 24 -14.65 12.01 -4.67
N GLY A 25 -14.76 11.66 -3.39
CA GLY A 25 -13.92 12.20 -2.33
C GLY A 25 -12.57 11.47 -2.23
N PHE A 26 -11.58 12.12 -1.60
CA PHE A 26 -10.25 11.53 -1.36
C PHE A 26 -10.31 10.22 -0.57
N ALA A 27 -11.23 10.09 0.40
CA ALA A 27 -11.40 8.86 1.17
C ALA A 27 -11.84 7.67 0.29
N ALA A 28 -12.63 7.91 -0.76
CA ALA A 28 -13.00 6.88 -1.72
C ALA A 28 -11.79 6.48 -2.57
N LEU A 29 -11.03 7.47 -3.07
CA LEU A 29 -9.80 7.22 -3.82
C LEU A 29 -8.77 6.44 -3.01
N ASP A 30 -8.59 6.80 -1.72
CA ASP A 30 -7.65 6.10 -0.83
C ASP A 30 -8.04 4.63 -0.63
N LYS A 31 -9.31 4.32 -0.42
CA LYS A 31 -9.77 2.92 -0.35
C LYS A 31 -9.50 2.16 -1.65
N LEU A 32 -9.83 2.75 -2.80
CA LEU A 32 -9.62 2.13 -4.11
C LEU A 32 -8.14 1.87 -4.39
N ARG A 33 -7.24 2.82 -4.05
CA ARG A 33 -5.80 2.62 -4.27
C ARG A 33 -5.23 1.51 -3.37
N ILE A 34 -5.71 1.38 -2.11
CA ILE A 34 -5.30 0.30 -1.19
C ILE A 34 -5.79 -1.05 -1.73
N GLU A 35 -7.04 -1.15 -2.19
CA GLU A 35 -7.58 -2.34 -2.84
C GLU A 35 -6.75 -2.75 -4.06
N ALA A 36 -6.37 -1.78 -4.89
CA ALA A 36 -5.56 -1.98 -6.10
C ALA A 36 -4.06 -2.16 -5.82
N GLY A 37 -3.61 -2.09 -4.56
CA GLY A 37 -2.20 -2.22 -4.19
C GLY A 37 -1.33 -1.07 -4.71
N LEU A 38 -1.92 0.10 -4.94
CA LEU A 38 -1.18 1.28 -5.40
C LEU A 38 -0.57 2.01 -4.21
N ILE A 39 0.74 2.19 -4.26
CA ILE A 39 1.51 2.88 -3.22
C ILE A 39 1.38 4.39 -3.34
N LEU A 40 1.45 5.08 -2.20
CA LEU A 40 1.38 6.54 -2.11
C LEU A 40 2.60 7.07 -1.35
N PHE A 41 3.24 8.12 -1.91
CA PHE A 41 4.30 8.82 -1.21
C PHE A 41 3.79 9.41 0.12
N GLY A 42 4.59 9.27 1.17
CA GLY A 42 4.21 9.65 2.53
C GLY A 42 3.51 8.53 3.32
N ASN A 43 3.02 7.50 2.66
CA ASN A 43 2.43 6.32 3.30
C ASN A 43 3.35 5.10 3.19
N GLU A 44 3.48 4.53 1.97
CA GLU A 44 4.28 3.32 1.75
C GLU A 44 5.77 3.62 1.65
N PHE A 45 6.14 4.82 1.21
CA PHE A 45 7.55 5.27 1.11
C PHE A 45 7.66 6.78 1.26
N ASP A 46 8.82 7.27 1.75
CA ASP A 46 9.10 8.68 2.02
C ASP A 46 10.55 9.10 1.69
N GLY A 47 11.28 8.26 0.97
CA GLY A 47 12.69 8.48 0.65
C GLY A 47 13.68 7.81 1.61
N GLN A 48 13.20 7.19 2.70
CA GLN A 48 14.03 6.38 3.60
C GLN A 48 14.09 4.91 3.17
N GLN A 49 13.15 4.49 2.33
CA GLN A 49 13.03 3.11 1.86
C GLN A 49 13.68 2.95 0.49
N ASP A 50 14.31 1.81 0.28
CA ASP A 50 14.77 1.45 -1.05
C ASP A 50 13.60 0.96 -1.94
N PRO A 51 13.79 0.95 -3.27
CA PRO A 51 12.73 0.55 -4.22
C PRO A 51 12.22 -0.88 -4.02
N PHE A 52 13.03 -1.78 -3.48
CA PHE A 52 12.66 -3.19 -3.28
C PHE A 52 11.77 -3.33 -2.06
N GLU A 53 12.07 -2.61 -0.96
CA GLU A 53 11.22 -2.51 0.22
C GLU A 53 9.87 -1.87 -0.10
N ALA A 54 9.86 -0.85 -0.96
CA ALA A 54 8.64 -0.16 -1.40
C ALA A 54 7.82 -0.97 -2.43
N GLY A 55 8.33 -2.11 -2.91
CA GLY A 55 7.62 -2.93 -3.89
C GLY A 55 7.70 -2.44 -5.35
N ILE A 56 8.52 -1.42 -5.64
CA ILE A 56 8.72 -0.85 -6.98
C ILE A 56 10.06 -1.23 -7.61
N GLY A 57 10.69 -2.28 -7.11
CA GLY A 57 11.97 -2.79 -7.63
C GLY A 57 11.95 -3.16 -9.11
N PHE A 58 10.77 -3.38 -9.70
CA PHE A 58 10.60 -3.61 -11.13
C PHE A 58 10.99 -2.40 -11.99
N ALA A 59 10.90 -1.20 -11.44
CA ALA A 59 11.29 0.05 -12.12
C ALA A 59 12.81 0.28 -12.13
N VAL A 60 13.58 -0.52 -11.39
CA VAL A 60 15.05 -0.39 -11.29
C VAL A 60 15.71 -1.30 -12.35
N PRO A 61 16.30 -0.73 -13.42
CA PRO A 61 16.80 -1.49 -14.57
C PRO A 61 18.19 -2.11 -14.32
N LEU A 62 18.37 -2.89 -13.26
CA LEU A 62 19.66 -3.50 -12.89
C LEU A 62 20.19 -4.49 -13.93
N LYS A 63 19.30 -5.14 -14.68
CA LYS A 63 19.65 -6.16 -15.67
C LYS A 63 19.60 -5.67 -17.11
N THR A 64 18.75 -4.67 -17.39
CA THR A 64 18.44 -4.22 -18.74
C THR A 64 19.26 -3.00 -19.18
N LYS A 65 19.82 -2.25 -18.22
CA LYS A 65 20.67 -1.10 -18.50
C LYS A 65 22.14 -1.51 -18.34
N GLU A 66 22.87 -1.58 -19.45
CA GLU A 66 24.31 -1.91 -19.46
C GLU A 66 25.15 -0.76 -18.88
N GLU A 67 24.76 0.49 -19.18
CA GLU A 67 25.42 1.67 -18.67
C GLU A 67 25.38 1.74 -17.13
N ASP A 68 26.45 2.23 -16.58
CA ASP A 68 26.53 2.46 -15.13
C ASP A 68 25.73 3.71 -14.73
N PHE A 69 25.23 3.73 -13.49
CA PHE A 69 24.53 4.85 -12.89
C PHE A 69 24.78 4.93 -11.39
N ILE A 70 24.62 6.13 -10.83
CA ILE A 70 24.85 6.37 -9.40
C ILE A 70 23.96 5.47 -8.56
N GLY A 71 24.56 4.70 -7.64
CA GLY A 71 23.86 3.80 -6.73
C GLY A 71 23.61 2.40 -7.26
N LYS A 72 24.02 2.04 -8.49
CA LYS A 72 23.76 0.71 -9.10
C LYS A 72 24.27 -0.44 -8.23
N GLU A 73 25.49 -0.35 -7.69
CA GLU A 73 26.07 -1.41 -6.84
C GLU A 73 25.33 -1.55 -5.51
N VAL A 74 25.00 -0.44 -4.85
CA VAL A 74 24.21 -0.44 -3.61
C VAL A 74 22.84 -1.04 -3.85
N LEU A 75 22.19 -0.74 -4.97
CA LEU A 75 20.88 -1.30 -5.32
C LEU A 75 20.97 -2.81 -5.62
N LYS A 76 22.08 -3.30 -6.20
CA LYS A 76 22.31 -4.74 -6.35
C LYS A 76 22.40 -5.44 -5.00
N GLU A 77 23.14 -4.87 -4.06
CA GLU A 77 23.28 -5.40 -2.70
C GLU A 77 21.93 -5.41 -1.96
N ARG A 78 21.19 -4.29 -1.99
CA ARG A 78 19.85 -4.19 -1.40
C ARG A 78 18.88 -5.22 -1.97
N LYS A 79 18.93 -5.43 -3.28
CA LYS A 79 18.11 -6.45 -3.94
C LYS A 79 18.47 -7.87 -3.51
N ALA A 80 19.75 -8.15 -3.30
CA ALA A 80 20.21 -9.46 -2.84
C ALA A 80 19.83 -9.76 -1.39
N ASN A 81 19.79 -8.72 -0.54
CA ASN A 81 19.53 -8.83 0.90
C ASN A 81 18.41 -7.90 1.38
N PRO A 82 17.16 -8.10 0.92
CA PRO A 82 16.04 -7.27 1.32
C PRO A 82 15.73 -7.50 2.82
N GLN A 83 15.75 -6.43 3.61
CA GLN A 83 15.46 -6.51 5.04
C GLN A 83 13.96 -6.50 5.29
N LYS A 84 13.23 -5.68 4.55
CA LYS A 84 11.78 -5.51 4.64
C LYS A 84 11.11 -5.67 3.29
N LYS A 85 9.82 -5.94 3.32
CA LYS A 85 9.01 -6.09 2.13
C LYS A 85 7.62 -5.51 2.36
N LEU A 86 7.09 -4.84 1.36
CA LEU A 86 5.70 -4.43 1.34
C LEU A 86 4.81 -5.65 1.05
N VAL A 87 3.82 -5.89 1.88
CA VAL A 87 2.85 -7.00 1.77
C VAL A 87 1.43 -6.51 2.01
N GLY A 88 0.46 -7.29 1.55
CA GLY A 88 -0.94 -7.13 1.92
C GLY A 88 -1.25 -7.85 3.23
N LEU A 89 -2.13 -7.29 4.05
CA LEU A 89 -2.71 -7.94 5.22
C LEU A 89 -4.23 -7.98 5.10
N GLU A 90 -4.83 -9.08 5.53
CA GLU A 90 -6.25 -9.20 5.82
C GLU A 90 -6.43 -9.28 7.33
N LEU A 91 -7.17 -8.35 7.93
CA LEU A 91 -7.43 -8.31 9.35
C LEU A 91 -8.69 -9.11 9.68
N ILE A 92 -8.65 -9.84 10.79
CA ILE A 92 -9.78 -10.66 11.27
C ILE A 92 -10.56 -9.82 12.28
N GLY A 93 -11.81 -9.50 11.93
CA GLY A 93 -12.70 -8.72 12.79
C GLY A 93 -13.23 -7.45 12.13
N LYS A 94 -13.82 -6.59 12.96
CA LYS A 94 -14.54 -5.38 12.50
C LYS A 94 -13.69 -4.10 12.47
N GLU A 95 -12.49 -4.15 13.02
CA GLU A 95 -11.63 -2.98 13.15
C GLU A 95 -10.59 -2.93 12.03
N ALA A 96 -10.46 -1.77 11.40
CA ALA A 96 -9.41 -1.52 10.44
C ALA A 96 -8.10 -1.08 11.13
N ALA A 97 -6.97 -1.40 10.53
CA ALA A 97 -5.69 -0.86 10.94
C ALA A 97 -5.51 0.58 10.44
N GLY A 98 -4.77 1.36 11.19
CA GLY A 98 -4.37 2.71 10.84
C GLY A 98 -2.90 2.81 10.42
N HIS A 99 -2.53 3.92 9.77
CA HIS A 99 -1.14 4.22 9.47
C HIS A 99 -0.31 4.26 10.75
N GLY A 100 0.83 3.59 10.75
CA GLY A 100 1.75 3.52 11.89
C GLY A 100 1.46 2.40 12.89
N ASP A 101 0.29 1.76 12.85
CA ASP A 101 0.01 0.61 13.72
C ASP A 101 1.10 -0.45 13.59
N CYS A 102 1.52 -1.03 14.72
CA CYS A 102 2.64 -1.96 14.77
C CYS A 102 2.20 -3.39 14.46
N VAL A 103 2.97 -4.11 13.66
CA VAL A 103 2.71 -5.52 13.35
C VAL A 103 3.65 -6.40 14.17
N HIS A 104 3.10 -7.45 14.77
CA HIS A 104 3.80 -8.31 15.71
C HIS A 104 3.67 -9.80 15.34
N VAL A 105 4.70 -10.56 15.68
CA VAL A 105 4.65 -12.02 15.80
C VAL A 105 5.09 -12.35 17.24
N GLY A 106 4.14 -12.82 18.03
CA GLY A 106 4.34 -12.98 19.46
C GLY A 106 4.64 -11.65 20.16
N ARG A 107 5.83 -11.51 20.79
CA ARG A 107 6.24 -10.28 21.47
C ARG A 107 7.05 -9.33 20.59
N SER A 108 7.54 -9.80 19.44
CA SER A 108 8.44 -9.04 18.59
C SER A 108 7.64 -8.19 17.61
N GLN A 109 7.97 -6.91 17.50
CA GLN A 109 7.49 -6.06 16.43
C GLN A 109 8.27 -6.40 15.15
N VAL A 110 7.56 -6.79 14.11
CA VAL A 110 8.13 -7.27 12.85
C VAL A 110 7.75 -6.38 11.65
N GLY A 111 6.89 -5.40 11.87
CA GLY A 111 6.45 -4.51 10.78
C GLY A 111 5.63 -3.34 11.25
N VAL A 112 5.19 -2.53 10.28
CA VAL A 112 4.36 -1.33 10.49
C VAL A 112 3.33 -1.25 9.38
N ILE A 113 2.09 -0.93 9.74
CA ILE A 113 1.03 -0.64 8.78
C ILE A 113 1.31 0.69 8.09
N THR A 114 1.34 0.67 6.79
CA THR A 114 1.52 1.88 5.97
C THR A 114 0.20 2.48 5.55
N SER A 115 -0.79 1.64 5.27
CA SER A 115 -2.16 2.06 4.96
C SER A 115 -3.15 0.97 5.31
N GLY A 116 -4.35 1.34 5.73
CA GLY A 116 -5.38 0.36 6.03
C GLY A 116 -6.79 0.94 5.89
N CYS A 117 -7.74 0.10 5.51
CA CYS A 117 -9.14 0.51 5.37
C CYS A 117 -10.09 -0.69 5.46
N LEU A 118 -11.37 -0.37 5.71
CA LEU A 118 -12.45 -1.30 5.36
C LEU A 118 -12.70 -1.21 3.86
N SER A 119 -12.34 -2.25 3.12
CA SER A 119 -12.70 -2.39 1.71
C SER A 119 -14.20 -2.63 1.59
N THR A 120 -14.88 -1.73 0.88
CA THR A 120 -16.31 -1.89 0.59
C THR A 120 -16.55 -2.89 -0.54
N THR A 121 -15.58 -3.05 -1.43
CA THR A 121 -15.65 -4.00 -2.55
C THR A 121 -15.50 -5.44 -2.07
N LEU A 122 -14.57 -5.68 -1.16
CA LEU A 122 -14.27 -7.02 -0.63
C LEU A 122 -15.04 -7.35 0.65
N ASN A 123 -15.64 -6.33 1.29
CA ASN A 123 -16.27 -6.40 2.62
C ASN A 123 -15.33 -6.98 3.69
N LYS A 124 -14.07 -6.56 3.65
CA LYS A 124 -12.99 -7.01 4.54
C LYS A 124 -12.14 -5.83 4.98
N ASN A 125 -11.56 -5.92 6.19
CA ASN A 125 -10.52 -5.02 6.61
C ASN A 125 -9.19 -5.45 5.98
N ILE A 126 -8.61 -4.56 5.18
CA ILE A 126 -7.35 -4.80 4.45
C ILE A 126 -6.33 -3.73 4.82
N ALA A 127 -5.06 -4.07 4.69
CA ALA A 127 -3.97 -3.13 4.92
C ALA A 127 -2.77 -3.43 4.03
N LEU A 128 -1.95 -2.41 3.82
CA LEU A 128 -0.59 -2.54 3.33
C LEU A 128 0.35 -2.42 4.52
N CYS A 129 1.35 -3.29 4.56
CA CYS A 129 2.29 -3.40 5.66
C CYS A 129 3.72 -3.55 5.15
N ARG A 130 4.64 -2.82 5.73
CA ARG A 130 6.08 -3.05 5.55
C ARG A 130 6.55 -3.94 6.69
N ILE A 131 6.89 -5.18 6.36
CA ILE A 131 7.22 -6.26 7.30
C ILE A 131 8.62 -6.82 7.03
N ASP A 132 9.28 -7.34 8.05
CA ASP A 132 10.55 -8.05 7.92
C ASP A 132 10.39 -9.24 6.97
N THR A 133 11.35 -9.42 6.07
CA THR A 133 11.26 -10.36 4.94
C THR A 133 10.97 -11.80 5.39
N GLN A 134 11.49 -12.22 6.53
CA GLN A 134 11.26 -13.58 7.06
C GLN A 134 9.79 -13.88 7.40
N TYR A 135 8.96 -12.84 7.61
CA TYR A 135 7.52 -12.97 7.90
C TYR A 135 6.63 -12.58 6.72
N SER A 136 7.21 -12.31 5.56
CA SER A 136 6.49 -11.79 4.39
C SER A 136 5.77 -12.85 3.55
N SER A 137 5.85 -14.13 3.92
CA SER A 137 5.21 -15.21 3.18
C SER A 137 3.69 -15.16 3.32
N GLU A 138 2.98 -15.38 2.21
CA GLU A 138 1.51 -15.49 2.24
C GLU A 138 1.07 -16.60 3.19
N GLY A 139 0.05 -16.30 3.98
CA GLY A 139 -0.45 -17.20 4.99
C GLY A 139 0.15 -17.01 6.37
N THR A 140 1.22 -16.22 6.53
CA THR A 140 1.80 -15.92 7.86
C THR A 140 0.78 -15.20 8.73
N GLU A 141 0.55 -15.72 9.93
CA GLU A 141 -0.31 -15.12 10.93
C GLU A 141 0.46 -14.06 11.71
N VAL A 142 -0.13 -12.89 11.87
CA VAL A 142 0.44 -11.75 12.58
C VAL A 142 -0.64 -11.06 13.42
N GLU A 143 -0.21 -10.17 14.29
CA GLU A 143 -1.12 -9.35 15.10
C GLU A 143 -0.82 -7.87 14.87
N VAL A 144 -1.85 -7.07 14.72
CA VAL A 144 -1.75 -5.61 14.59
C VAL A 144 -2.06 -4.97 15.93
N GLY A 145 -1.07 -4.30 16.53
CA GLY A 145 -1.21 -3.49 17.74
C GLY A 145 -1.45 -2.04 17.38
N LYS A 146 -2.56 -1.49 17.86
CA LYS A 146 -2.94 -0.10 17.59
C LYS A 146 -2.13 0.90 18.41
N ILE A 147 -1.85 2.07 17.83
CA ILE A 147 -1.11 3.16 18.51
C ILE A 147 -2.03 3.99 19.44
N ASP A 148 -3.28 3.59 19.61
CA ASP A 148 -4.28 4.32 20.39
C ASP A 148 -4.10 4.22 21.92
N GLY A 149 -3.01 3.62 22.38
CA GLY A 149 -2.70 3.41 23.81
C GLY A 149 -3.41 2.19 24.42
N HIS A 150 -4.28 1.52 23.68
CA HIS A 150 -4.89 0.26 24.13
C HIS A 150 -3.99 -0.93 23.77
N GLN A 151 -3.82 -1.87 24.70
CA GLN A 151 -3.02 -3.08 24.45
C GLN A 151 -3.73 -4.13 23.58
N LYS A 152 -4.75 -3.70 22.85
CA LYS A 152 -5.53 -4.58 21.99
C LYS A 152 -4.76 -4.92 20.73
N ARG A 153 -4.67 -6.21 20.42
CA ARG A 153 -4.14 -6.71 19.17
C ARG A 153 -5.22 -7.31 18.31
N ILE A 154 -5.16 -7.03 17.03
CA ILE A 154 -6.10 -7.52 16.02
C ILE A 154 -5.37 -8.61 15.24
N ALA A 155 -5.92 -9.81 15.21
CA ALA A 155 -5.38 -10.89 14.41
C ALA A 155 -5.44 -10.53 12.92
N ALA A 156 -4.40 -10.85 12.19
CA ALA A 156 -4.29 -10.59 10.77
C ALA A 156 -3.46 -11.69 10.09
N LYS A 157 -3.57 -11.75 8.77
CA LYS A 157 -2.85 -12.71 7.95
C LYS A 157 -2.21 -12.01 6.76
N VAL A 158 -0.98 -12.38 6.45
CA VAL A 158 -0.30 -11.93 5.24
C VAL A 158 -0.98 -12.55 4.03
N VAL A 159 -1.36 -11.69 3.08
CA VAL A 159 -2.02 -12.09 1.85
C VAL A 159 -1.31 -11.47 0.64
N GLY A 160 -1.51 -12.05 -0.52
CA GLY A 160 -1.05 -11.44 -1.77
C GLY A 160 -1.76 -10.11 -2.03
N PHE A 161 -1.07 -9.18 -2.69
CA PHE A 161 -1.68 -7.95 -3.19
C PHE A 161 -1.25 -7.67 -4.63
N PRO A 162 -2.05 -6.99 -5.42
CA PRO A 162 -3.29 -6.26 -5.07
C PRO A 162 -4.36 -7.13 -4.41
N HIS A 163 -5.08 -6.56 -3.44
CA HIS A 163 -6.18 -7.26 -2.78
C HIS A 163 -7.35 -7.50 -3.74
N PHE A 164 -7.58 -6.54 -4.64
CA PHE A 164 -8.62 -6.60 -5.66
C PHE A 164 -7.99 -6.71 -7.05
N ASP A 165 -8.55 -7.60 -7.88
CA ASP A 165 -8.13 -7.88 -9.26
C ASP A 165 -6.59 -8.09 -9.42
N PRO A 166 -5.99 -9.05 -8.69
CA PRO A 166 -4.54 -9.27 -8.70
C PRO A 166 -3.99 -9.60 -10.10
N LYS A 167 -4.80 -10.11 -10.99
CA LYS A 167 -4.45 -10.40 -12.39
C LYS A 167 -4.65 -9.23 -13.34
N LYS A 168 -5.20 -8.10 -12.84
CA LYS A 168 -5.51 -6.89 -13.63
C LYS A 168 -6.40 -7.20 -14.85
N THR A 169 -7.36 -8.08 -14.69
CA THR A 169 -8.23 -8.54 -15.78
C THR A 169 -9.20 -7.44 -16.21
N ARG A 170 -9.69 -6.62 -15.26
CA ARG A 170 -10.61 -5.51 -15.53
C ARG A 170 -10.00 -4.37 -16.33
N VAL A 171 -8.70 -4.15 -16.17
CA VAL A 171 -7.98 -3.08 -16.90
C VAL A 171 -7.63 -3.53 -18.32
N ARG A 172 -7.66 -4.83 -18.58
CA ARG A 172 -7.26 -5.44 -19.86
C ARG A 172 -8.44 -5.93 -20.69
N SER A 173 -9.65 -5.85 -20.13
CA SER A 173 -10.91 -6.23 -20.80
C SER A 173 -11.45 -5.13 -21.70
#